data_b2dbcff8f3cc28130546fc5f181c792d
#
_entry.id   b2dbcff8f3cc28130546fc5f181c792d
#
_cell.length_a   1.000
_cell.length_b   1.000
_cell.length_c   1.000
_cell.angle_alpha   90.00
_cell.angle_beta   90.00
_cell.angle_gamma   90.00
#
_symmetry.space_group_name_H-M   'P 1'
#
loop_
_entity.id
_entity.type
_entity.pdbx_description
1 polymer ?
#
loop_
_entity_poly.entity_id
_entity_poly.type
_entity_poly.pdbx_seq_one_letter_code
_entity_poly.pdbx_strand_id
1 'polypeptide(L)'
;DFEFAKKYNLSMRQVIEPIDVNTGPGKDAYQDGIEEVSRENIVCIIEHPTEDKFLCAVWKQVDWKGFVTGGIEEGHTTEETARREIPEETGYKNIASIKVFDKSSHGLFYHVFKKHNRFAHYKIVHVKLADLDRDEVSPEEKSIADFVWVDGEKVHDFIMREDMRYPWRVFRNNTEECITSYGVLVDSGDFSNLRSEEARIKITEFVGGKMLKTYRLRDWGISRQRYWGCPIPIVYDPEGNAHPVPDEHLPWILPTDVDHTPDGTAPLARSKELFERTEKIFGAGWKPEVETMDTFVDSSWYFYRYLDNKNEKEFASMDSMDAWMPIDLYMGGAEHTTMHLLYSRFWTKALYDLGLVKDSEAYTVRRNRGLILGPDGEKMSKSRGNVINPDEIVERLGADTVRLYLAFMGPYGITTNYPWDPNGVVGVRRFIERVWKLKEKISDNANDIGTLLHKVIKKITEDIEEFKFNTAISQMMILINDLDKKDSISKDDYKILLKLLAPFAPHIAEELWNEMGESSSIHLTDWPKWDDSKIVDNENLIIIQVNGKVRAEITMPSGISEDEAVSMAKDNEKVKNWISDKDIKRVIYVPGRIINFVI
;
A
#
# COMPACT_ATOMS: atom_id res chain seq x y z
N ASP A 1 5.27 -19.29 -20.41
CA ASP A 1 5.59 -20.57 -21.07
C ASP A 1 4.49 -21.62 -20.87
N PHE A 2 3.96 -21.81 -19.65
CA PHE A 2 2.92 -22.80 -19.35
C PHE A 2 1.63 -22.56 -20.17
N GLU A 3 1.09 -21.34 -20.17
CA GLU A 3 -0.09 -20.98 -20.96
C GLU A 3 0.15 -21.14 -22.47
N PHE A 4 1.37 -20.88 -22.93
CA PHE A 4 1.75 -21.11 -24.32
C PHE A 4 1.72 -22.60 -24.66
N ALA A 5 2.34 -23.44 -23.82
CA ALA A 5 2.33 -24.88 -24.01
C ALA A 5 0.91 -25.45 -24.02
N LYS A 6 0.05 -24.98 -23.11
CA LYS A 6 -1.37 -25.36 -23.04
C LYS A 6 -2.13 -24.92 -24.29
N LYS A 7 -1.95 -23.67 -24.74
CA LYS A 7 -2.62 -23.11 -25.92
C LYS A 7 -2.26 -23.88 -27.22
N TYR A 8 -1.02 -24.33 -27.33
CA TYR A 8 -0.53 -25.02 -28.52
C TYR A 8 -0.44 -26.54 -28.35
N ASN A 9 -1.02 -27.08 -27.27
CA ASN A 9 -1.06 -28.51 -26.96
C ASN A 9 0.33 -29.18 -27.01
N LEU A 10 1.33 -28.50 -26.46
CA LEU A 10 2.68 -29.04 -26.32
C LEU A 10 2.74 -30.00 -25.13
N SER A 11 3.57 -31.06 -25.24
CA SER A 11 3.74 -31.98 -24.12
C SER A 11 4.40 -31.27 -22.92
N MET A 12 3.79 -31.45 -21.76
CA MET A 12 4.29 -30.91 -20.49
C MET A 12 4.65 -32.07 -19.57
N ARG A 13 5.72 -31.89 -18.81
CA ARG A 13 6.18 -32.85 -17.80
C ARG A 13 6.27 -32.11 -16.46
N GLN A 14 5.67 -32.66 -15.43
CA GLN A 14 5.80 -32.15 -14.09
C GLN A 14 7.14 -32.62 -13.51
N VAL A 15 7.97 -31.67 -13.08
CA VAL A 15 9.30 -31.94 -12.51
C VAL A 15 9.45 -31.37 -11.09
N ILE A 16 8.39 -30.79 -10.54
CA ILE A 16 8.35 -30.25 -9.16
C ILE A 16 7.03 -30.67 -8.51
N GLU A 17 7.10 -31.19 -7.30
CA GLU A 17 5.96 -31.37 -6.39
C GLU A 17 5.98 -30.25 -5.33
N PRO A 18 4.83 -29.63 -5.00
CA PRO A 18 4.82 -28.46 -4.13
C PRO A 18 5.16 -28.79 -2.68
N ILE A 19 5.84 -27.85 -2.00
CA ILE A 19 6.01 -27.85 -0.54
C ILE A 19 5.13 -26.75 0.03
N ASP A 20 4.34 -27.08 1.05
CA ASP A 20 3.65 -26.10 1.89
C ASP A 20 4.45 -25.86 3.18
N VAL A 21 4.99 -24.66 3.33
CA VAL A 21 5.71 -24.26 4.55
C VAL A 21 4.78 -23.47 5.45
N ASN A 22 4.47 -24.00 6.63
CA ASN A 22 3.64 -23.31 7.59
C ASN A 22 4.39 -22.16 8.27
N THR A 23 4.22 -20.94 7.77
CA THR A 23 4.77 -19.70 8.33
C THR A 23 3.73 -18.87 9.08
N GLY A 24 2.52 -19.42 9.32
CA GLY A 24 1.42 -18.74 10.01
C GLY A 24 1.73 -18.47 11.50
N PRO A 25 0.84 -17.73 12.20
CA PRO A 25 1.05 -17.38 13.61
C PRO A 25 0.74 -18.53 14.60
N GLY A 26 0.46 -19.75 14.13
CA GLY A 26 0.11 -20.91 14.94
C GLY A 26 1.29 -21.49 15.71
N LYS A 27 0.99 -22.34 16.73
CA LYS A 27 2.01 -23.05 17.51
C LYS A 27 2.81 -24.07 16.69
N ASP A 28 2.29 -24.43 15.55
CA ASP A 28 2.80 -25.38 14.56
C ASP A 28 3.53 -24.70 13.40
N ALA A 29 3.75 -23.38 13.49
CA ALA A 29 4.58 -22.65 12.52
C ALA A 29 6.01 -23.19 12.52
N TYR A 30 6.59 -23.32 11.32
CA TYR A 30 8.00 -23.71 11.16
C TYR A 30 8.92 -22.80 11.99
N GLN A 31 9.89 -23.39 12.67
CA GLN A 31 10.79 -22.70 13.58
C GLN A 31 12.24 -22.78 13.07
N ASP A 32 12.82 -21.64 12.71
CA ASP A 32 14.20 -21.58 12.28
C ASP A 32 15.17 -22.08 13.38
N GLY A 33 16.15 -22.87 12.97
CA GLY A 33 17.19 -23.39 13.87
C GLY A 33 16.77 -24.62 14.69
N ILE A 34 15.54 -25.09 14.55
CA ILE A 34 15.10 -26.37 15.15
C ILE A 34 15.37 -27.52 14.17
N GLU A 35 15.80 -28.67 14.69
CA GLU A 35 16.04 -29.90 13.92
C GLU A 35 14.85 -30.25 13.02
N GLU A 36 15.14 -30.62 11.78
CA GLU A 36 14.17 -31.06 10.80
C GLU A 36 14.18 -32.57 10.66
N VAL A 37 13.03 -33.21 10.89
CA VAL A 37 12.86 -34.65 10.78
C VAL A 37 11.96 -34.98 9.60
N SER A 38 12.52 -35.63 8.60
CA SER A 38 11.78 -36.13 7.43
C SER A 38 10.98 -37.38 7.78
N ARG A 39 9.75 -37.50 7.24
CA ARG A 39 8.91 -38.69 7.40
C ARG A 39 8.01 -38.92 6.21
N GLU A 40 7.95 -40.18 5.78
CA GLU A 40 6.94 -40.64 4.82
C GLU A 40 5.58 -40.79 5.51
N ASN A 41 4.56 -40.24 4.91
CA ASN A 41 3.19 -40.28 5.38
C ASN A 41 2.25 -40.59 4.22
N ILE A 42 1.01 -40.95 4.57
CA ILE A 42 -0.10 -40.98 3.61
C ILE A 42 -1.04 -39.80 3.86
N VAL A 43 -1.73 -39.38 2.81
CA VAL A 43 -2.91 -38.53 2.88
C VAL A 43 -4.06 -39.25 2.20
N CYS A 44 -5.13 -39.55 2.98
CA CYS A 44 -6.25 -40.37 2.55
C CYS A 44 -7.45 -39.53 2.17
N ILE A 45 -7.79 -39.50 0.90
CA ILE A 45 -9.05 -38.92 0.37
C ILE A 45 -10.12 -39.99 0.45
N ILE A 46 -10.93 -39.98 1.52
CA ILE A 46 -11.93 -40.98 1.79
C ILE A 46 -13.27 -40.56 1.22
N GLU A 47 -13.75 -41.33 0.22
CA GLU A 47 -15.01 -41.09 -0.48
C GLU A 47 -16.16 -41.87 0.14
N HIS A 48 -17.32 -41.22 0.28
CA HIS A 48 -18.56 -41.81 0.74
C HIS A 48 -19.03 -42.93 -0.22
N PRO A 49 -19.68 -44.00 0.27
CA PRO A 49 -20.07 -45.15 -0.59
C PRO A 49 -21.01 -44.76 -1.73
N THR A 50 -21.94 -43.83 -1.52
CA THR A 50 -23.05 -43.54 -2.45
C THR A 50 -23.23 -42.06 -2.80
N GLU A 51 -22.62 -41.12 -2.05
CA GLU A 51 -22.78 -39.66 -2.27
C GLU A 51 -21.45 -39.03 -2.69
N ASP A 52 -21.48 -37.88 -3.38
CA ASP A 52 -20.26 -37.09 -3.67
C ASP A 52 -19.84 -36.28 -2.42
N LYS A 53 -19.46 -37.03 -1.39
CA LYS A 53 -18.95 -36.49 -0.12
C LYS A 53 -17.63 -37.14 0.27
N PHE A 54 -16.81 -36.37 0.96
CA PHE A 54 -15.47 -36.78 1.37
C PHE A 54 -15.27 -36.53 2.85
N LEU A 55 -14.65 -37.47 3.51
CA LEU A 55 -14.36 -37.38 4.95
C LEU A 55 -13.17 -36.46 5.16
N CYS A 56 -13.39 -35.39 5.89
CA CYS A 56 -12.36 -34.42 6.26
C CYS A 56 -12.15 -34.40 7.77
N ALA A 57 -10.89 -34.19 8.15
CA ALA A 57 -10.47 -34.04 9.55
C ALA A 57 -10.45 -32.56 9.96
N VAL A 58 -10.88 -32.30 11.20
CA VAL A 58 -10.75 -31.00 11.87
C VAL A 58 -9.95 -31.26 13.16
N TRP A 59 -8.65 -30.86 13.13
CA TRP A 59 -7.76 -31.10 14.27
C TRP A 59 -8.07 -30.17 15.44
N LYS A 60 -8.10 -30.71 16.66
CA LYS A 60 -8.52 -29.97 17.87
C LYS A 60 -7.41 -29.14 18.49
N GLN A 61 -6.17 -29.47 18.22
CA GLN A 61 -5.02 -28.91 18.90
C GLN A 61 -4.27 -27.87 18.08
N VAL A 62 -4.49 -27.90 16.77
CA VAL A 62 -4.01 -26.95 15.77
C VAL A 62 -5.20 -26.53 14.91
N ASP A 63 -5.18 -25.33 14.39
CA ASP A 63 -6.29 -24.83 13.56
C ASP A 63 -6.14 -25.33 12.11
N TRP A 64 -6.24 -26.66 11.93
CA TRP A 64 -6.13 -27.31 10.64
C TRP A 64 -7.41 -28.02 10.23
N LYS A 65 -7.66 -28.00 8.92
CA LYS A 65 -8.69 -28.78 8.25
C LYS A 65 -8.09 -29.41 7.00
N GLY A 66 -8.26 -30.70 6.86
CA GLY A 66 -7.66 -31.46 5.75
C GLY A 66 -8.20 -32.87 5.68
N PHE A 67 -7.40 -33.77 5.15
CA PHE A 67 -7.72 -35.19 5.07
C PHE A 67 -7.11 -35.99 6.22
N VAL A 68 -7.51 -37.26 6.36
CA VAL A 68 -6.88 -38.23 7.26
C VAL A 68 -5.43 -38.43 6.82
N THR A 69 -4.51 -38.46 7.77
CA THR A 69 -3.09 -38.66 7.53
C THR A 69 -2.49 -39.66 8.46
N GLY A 70 -1.61 -40.53 7.99
CA GLY A 70 -0.93 -41.53 8.82
C GLY A 70 0.54 -41.68 8.44
N GLY A 71 1.37 -42.08 9.39
CA GLY A 71 2.80 -42.30 9.11
C GLY A 71 3.06 -43.69 8.53
N ILE A 72 3.83 -43.77 7.47
CA ILE A 72 4.29 -45.05 6.90
C ILE A 72 5.39 -45.61 7.82
N GLU A 73 5.19 -46.78 8.36
CA GLU A 73 6.19 -47.48 9.18
C GLU A 73 7.14 -48.29 8.29
N GLU A 74 8.34 -48.53 8.78
CA GLU A 74 9.36 -49.31 8.06
C GLU A 74 8.83 -50.70 7.70
N GLY A 75 8.90 -51.07 6.45
CA GLY A 75 8.43 -52.32 5.92
C GLY A 75 6.96 -52.40 5.51
N HIS A 76 6.18 -51.33 5.73
CA HIS A 76 4.79 -51.28 5.31
C HIS A 76 4.61 -50.49 3.98
N THR A 77 3.68 -50.97 3.18
CA THR A 77 3.29 -50.31 1.94
C THR A 77 2.30 -49.18 2.24
N THR A 78 2.16 -48.25 1.29
CA THR A 78 1.17 -47.16 1.34
C THR A 78 -0.26 -47.67 1.52
N GLU A 79 -0.62 -48.80 0.85
CA GLU A 79 -1.94 -49.41 0.93
C GLU A 79 -2.19 -50.08 2.30
N GLU A 80 -1.21 -50.81 2.83
CA GLU A 80 -1.29 -51.41 4.16
C GLU A 80 -1.44 -50.35 5.24
N THR A 81 -0.68 -49.24 5.14
CA THR A 81 -0.81 -48.11 6.05
C THR A 81 -2.22 -47.50 6.00
N ALA A 82 -2.80 -47.28 4.81
CA ALA A 82 -4.14 -46.77 4.68
C ALA A 82 -5.20 -47.71 5.29
N ARG A 83 -5.06 -49.02 5.09
CA ARG A 83 -5.95 -50.05 5.68
C ARG A 83 -5.88 -50.11 7.20
N ARG A 84 -4.76 -49.74 7.80
CA ARG A 84 -4.58 -49.66 9.26
C ARG A 84 -5.09 -48.33 9.81
N GLU A 85 -4.62 -47.19 9.29
CA GLU A 85 -4.89 -45.86 9.85
C GLU A 85 -6.38 -45.45 9.74
N ILE A 86 -7.06 -45.81 8.64
CA ILE A 86 -8.45 -45.41 8.46
C ILE A 86 -9.38 -45.99 9.52
N PRO A 87 -9.39 -47.30 9.81
CA PRO A 87 -10.18 -47.85 10.91
C PRO A 87 -9.77 -47.33 12.30
N GLU A 88 -8.48 -47.16 12.54
CA GLU A 88 -7.94 -46.68 13.82
C GLU A 88 -8.42 -45.25 14.12
N GLU A 89 -8.26 -44.31 13.16
CA GLU A 89 -8.62 -42.91 13.38
C GLU A 89 -10.11 -42.62 13.21
N THR A 90 -10.77 -43.25 12.21
CA THR A 90 -12.15 -42.88 11.85
C THR A 90 -13.21 -43.90 12.28
N GLY A 91 -12.81 -45.13 12.56
CA GLY A 91 -13.69 -46.26 12.84
C GLY A 91 -14.29 -46.94 11.60
N TYR A 92 -14.14 -46.39 10.38
CA TYR A 92 -14.67 -47.00 9.15
C TYR A 92 -13.81 -48.21 8.73
N LYS A 93 -14.37 -49.40 8.72
CA LYS A 93 -13.64 -50.64 8.49
C LYS A 93 -13.83 -51.26 7.10
N ASN A 94 -14.93 -50.95 6.43
CA ASN A 94 -15.28 -51.61 5.17
C ASN A 94 -14.85 -50.76 3.96
N ILE A 95 -13.71 -51.09 3.40
CA ILE A 95 -13.12 -50.40 2.27
C ILE A 95 -13.44 -51.18 0.99
N ALA A 96 -14.09 -50.51 0.03
CA ALA A 96 -14.41 -51.06 -1.29
C ALA A 96 -13.21 -51.07 -2.24
N SER A 97 -12.45 -50.00 -2.23
CA SER A 97 -11.24 -49.88 -3.10
C SER A 97 -10.22 -48.87 -2.55
N ILE A 98 -8.98 -49.11 -2.86
CA ILE A 98 -7.86 -48.21 -2.59
C ILE A 98 -7.13 -47.96 -3.92
N LYS A 99 -6.80 -46.70 -4.18
CA LYS A 99 -5.98 -46.28 -5.33
C LYS A 99 -4.86 -45.38 -4.80
N VAL A 100 -3.62 -45.77 -5.01
CA VAL A 100 -2.44 -44.95 -4.72
C VAL A 100 -2.08 -44.17 -5.99
N PHE A 101 -1.80 -42.89 -5.83
CA PHE A 101 -1.32 -42.03 -6.92
C PHE A 101 0.21 -42.01 -6.94
N ASP A 102 0.78 -41.80 -8.09
CA ASP A 102 2.23 -41.66 -8.33
C ASP A 102 2.77 -40.26 -7.96
N LYS A 103 1.91 -39.34 -7.57
CA LYS A 103 2.25 -37.99 -7.12
C LYS A 103 2.25 -37.89 -5.61
N SER A 104 3.07 -36.97 -5.08
CA SER A 104 3.14 -36.69 -3.65
C SER A 104 2.97 -35.19 -3.38
N SER A 105 2.59 -34.86 -2.16
CA SER A 105 2.66 -33.49 -1.64
C SER A 105 3.60 -33.44 -0.44
N HIS A 106 4.08 -32.24 -0.11
CA HIS A 106 5.04 -32.07 0.96
C HIS A 106 4.61 -30.94 1.89
N GLY A 107 4.73 -31.19 3.20
CA GLY A 107 4.43 -30.22 4.25
C GLY A 107 5.62 -30.00 5.17
N LEU A 108 5.92 -28.73 5.47
CA LEU A 108 6.98 -28.35 6.40
C LEU A 108 6.38 -27.51 7.53
N PHE A 109 6.40 -28.04 8.76
CA PHE A 109 5.77 -27.44 9.92
C PHE A 109 6.42 -27.88 11.23
N TYR A 110 6.19 -27.14 12.32
CA TYR A 110 6.65 -27.55 13.65
C TYR A 110 5.68 -28.54 14.29
N HIS A 111 6.20 -29.72 14.64
CA HIS A 111 5.42 -30.75 15.33
C HIS A 111 5.42 -30.50 16.84
N VAL A 112 4.36 -29.88 17.35
CA VAL A 112 4.24 -29.37 18.71
C VAL A 112 4.55 -30.42 19.79
N PHE A 113 4.11 -31.68 19.61
CA PHE A 113 4.31 -32.76 20.62
C PHE A 113 5.74 -33.32 20.59
N LYS A 114 6.33 -33.48 19.42
CA LYS A 114 7.67 -34.06 19.25
C LYS A 114 8.77 -32.99 19.28
N LYS A 115 8.39 -31.72 19.35
CA LYS A 115 9.29 -30.55 19.50
C LYS A 115 10.41 -30.46 18.44
N HIS A 116 10.10 -30.80 17.20
CA HIS A 116 10.99 -30.66 16.06
C HIS A 116 10.21 -30.19 14.83
N ASN A 117 10.91 -29.65 13.83
CA ASN A 117 10.28 -29.42 12.53
C ASN A 117 10.04 -30.75 11.83
N ARG A 118 8.87 -30.90 11.25
CA ARG A 118 8.49 -32.07 10.47
C ARG A 118 8.53 -31.72 8.98
N PHE A 119 9.31 -32.46 8.20
CA PHE A 119 9.19 -32.50 6.76
C PHE A 119 8.41 -33.75 6.37
N ALA A 120 7.12 -33.56 6.13
CA ALA A 120 6.21 -34.65 5.81
C ALA A 120 6.11 -34.84 4.29
N HIS A 121 6.31 -36.07 3.82
CA HIS A 121 6.10 -36.48 2.44
C HIS A 121 4.82 -37.30 2.37
N TYR A 122 3.78 -36.76 1.77
CA TYR A 122 2.44 -37.37 1.73
C TYR A 122 2.23 -38.12 0.42
N LYS A 123 2.18 -39.46 0.48
CA LYS A 123 1.67 -40.30 -0.61
C LYS A 123 0.17 -40.14 -0.70
N ILE A 124 -0.33 -39.83 -1.88
CA ILE A 124 -1.75 -39.54 -2.10
C ILE A 124 -2.51 -40.86 -2.29
N VAL A 125 -3.53 -41.07 -1.47
CA VAL A 125 -4.35 -42.29 -1.50
C VAL A 125 -5.82 -41.90 -1.62
N HIS A 126 -6.52 -42.43 -2.61
CA HIS A 126 -7.96 -42.38 -2.67
C HIS A 126 -8.55 -43.68 -2.12
N VAL A 127 -9.50 -43.58 -1.23
CA VAL A 127 -10.17 -44.72 -0.59
C VAL A 127 -11.67 -44.55 -0.74
N LYS A 128 -12.34 -45.54 -1.32
CA LYS A 128 -13.80 -45.60 -1.38
C LYS A 128 -14.29 -46.56 -0.32
N LEU A 129 -15.20 -46.10 0.52
CA LEU A 129 -15.83 -46.98 1.52
C LEU A 129 -16.90 -47.87 0.84
N ALA A 130 -17.08 -49.10 1.38
CA ALA A 130 -18.13 -49.99 0.94
C ALA A 130 -19.47 -49.63 1.55
N ASP A 131 -19.47 -49.20 2.82
CA ASP A 131 -20.62 -48.78 3.61
C ASP A 131 -20.17 -47.79 4.71
N LEU A 132 -21.09 -47.41 5.60
CA LEU A 132 -20.84 -46.49 6.72
C LEU A 132 -20.78 -47.20 8.08
N ASP A 133 -20.60 -48.52 8.07
CA ASP A 133 -20.43 -49.28 9.32
C ASP A 133 -19.06 -48.92 9.96
N ARG A 134 -19.10 -48.54 11.21
CA ARG A 134 -17.92 -48.06 11.95
C ARG A 134 -17.85 -48.60 13.36
N ASP A 135 -16.65 -48.92 13.76
CA ASP A 135 -16.34 -49.32 15.12
C ASP A 135 -16.12 -48.08 16.02
N GLU A 136 -16.14 -48.30 17.32
CA GLU A 136 -15.87 -47.23 18.27
C GLU A 136 -14.36 -46.89 18.27
N VAL A 137 -14.05 -45.62 18.02
CA VAL A 137 -12.67 -45.10 18.02
C VAL A 137 -12.20 -44.87 19.46
N SER A 138 -10.94 -45.07 19.73
CA SER A 138 -10.34 -44.89 21.05
C SER A 138 -10.54 -43.46 21.59
N PRO A 139 -10.61 -43.25 22.92
CA PRO A 139 -10.69 -41.92 23.51
C PRO A 139 -9.48 -41.04 23.16
N GLU A 140 -8.33 -41.64 22.93
CA GLU A 140 -7.08 -40.95 22.55
C GLU A 140 -7.22 -40.33 21.15
N GLU A 141 -7.63 -41.12 20.16
CA GLU A 141 -7.87 -40.65 18.79
C GLU A 141 -8.99 -39.60 18.72
N LYS A 142 -10.10 -39.81 19.46
CA LYS A 142 -11.18 -38.81 19.57
C LYS A 142 -10.71 -37.46 20.11
N SER A 143 -9.61 -37.42 20.87
CA SER A 143 -9.03 -36.17 21.37
C SER A 143 -8.23 -35.38 20.33
N ILE A 144 -7.82 -36.01 19.22
CA ILE A 144 -6.94 -35.45 18.20
C ILE A 144 -7.73 -34.70 17.15
N ALA A 145 -8.74 -35.30 16.56
CA ALA A 145 -9.53 -34.74 15.47
C ALA A 145 -11.02 -35.09 15.53
N ASP A 146 -11.85 -34.24 14.95
CA ASP A 146 -13.22 -34.57 14.57
C ASP A 146 -13.30 -34.81 13.07
N PHE A 147 -14.14 -35.75 12.65
CA PHE A 147 -14.32 -36.09 11.24
C PHE A 147 -15.68 -35.67 10.75
N VAL A 148 -15.71 -34.95 9.61
CA VAL A 148 -16.93 -34.43 8.99
C VAL A 148 -17.02 -34.80 7.52
N TRP A 149 -18.21 -35.12 7.05
CA TRP A 149 -18.49 -35.34 5.64
C TRP A 149 -18.71 -33.98 4.94
N VAL A 150 -17.89 -33.69 3.93
CA VAL A 150 -17.92 -32.44 3.16
C VAL A 150 -18.34 -32.76 1.72
N ASP A 151 -19.27 -31.98 1.17
CA ASP A 151 -19.69 -32.10 -0.23
C ASP A 151 -18.49 -31.86 -1.16
N GLY A 152 -18.37 -32.66 -2.22
CA GLY A 152 -17.22 -32.62 -3.13
C GLY A 152 -16.92 -31.24 -3.70
N GLU A 153 -17.95 -30.41 -3.98
CA GLU A 153 -17.79 -29.03 -4.46
C GLU A 153 -17.18 -28.09 -3.42
N LYS A 154 -17.33 -28.40 -2.12
CA LYS A 154 -16.88 -27.56 -1.00
C LYS A 154 -15.55 -27.99 -0.40
N VAL A 155 -15.03 -29.16 -0.77
CA VAL A 155 -13.79 -29.71 -0.18
C VAL A 155 -12.61 -28.77 -0.36
N HIS A 156 -12.45 -28.20 -1.55
CA HIS A 156 -11.33 -27.28 -1.85
C HIS A 156 -11.29 -26.07 -0.91
N ASP A 157 -12.45 -25.47 -0.65
CA ASP A 157 -12.58 -24.30 0.22
C ASP A 157 -12.53 -24.65 1.70
N PHE A 158 -12.92 -25.90 2.05
CA PHE A 158 -12.87 -26.41 3.41
C PHE A 158 -11.42 -26.65 3.87
N ILE A 159 -10.56 -27.14 2.99
CA ILE A 159 -9.16 -27.44 3.28
C ILE A 159 -8.34 -26.14 3.34
N MET A 160 -7.51 -26.01 4.38
CA MET A 160 -6.80 -24.75 4.63
C MET A 160 -5.40 -24.71 4.01
N ARG A 161 -4.70 -25.86 3.91
CA ARG A 161 -3.28 -25.91 3.57
C ARG A 161 -3.03 -26.48 2.17
N GLU A 162 -1.99 -26.00 1.51
CA GLU A 162 -1.64 -26.39 0.14
C GLU A 162 -1.17 -27.85 0.06
N ASP A 163 -0.48 -28.37 1.09
CA ASP A 163 -0.08 -29.78 1.20
C ASP A 163 -1.26 -30.75 1.22
N MET A 164 -2.49 -30.24 1.53
CA MET A 164 -3.74 -31.00 1.48
C MET A 164 -4.61 -30.63 0.26
N ARG A 165 -4.54 -29.38 -0.24
CA ARG A 165 -5.25 -28.95 -1.46
C ARG A 165 -4.69 -29.58 -2.72
N TYR A 166 -3.37 -29.73 -2.79
CA TYR A 166 -2.73 -30.38 -3.94
C TYR A 166 -3.17 -31.83 -4.12
N PRO A 167 -3.20 -32.72 -3.09
CA PRO A 167 -3.82 -34.04 -3.16
C PRO A 167 -5.24 -34.03 -3.73
N TRP A 168 -6.07 -33.09 -3.30
CA TRP A 168 -7.42 -32.95 -3.81
C TRP A 168 -7.46 -32.63 -5.31
N ARG A 169 -6.59 -31.70 -5.78
CA ARG A 169 -6.49 -31.39 -7.20
C ARG A 169 -5.99 -32.59 -8.01
N VAL A 170 -5.03 -33.34 -7.50
CA VAL A 170 -4.57 -34.60 -8.12
C VAL A 170 -5.72 -35.60 -8.28
N PHE A 171 -6.49 -35.81 -7.20
CA PHE A 171 -7.64 -36.69 -7.22
C PHE A 171 -8.71 -36.26 -8.22
N ARG A 172 -9.07 -34.98 -8.26
CA ARG A 172 -10.08 -34.43 -9.19
C ARG A 172 -9.56 -34.26 -10.62
N ASN A 173 -8.36 -34.70 -10.90
CA ASN A 173 -7.68 -34.55 -12.20
C ASN A 173 -7.56 -33.09 -12.67
N ASN A 174 -7.46 -32.17 -11.72
CA ASN A 174 -7.35 -30.72 -11.94
C ASN A 174 -5.95 -30.21 -11.57
N THR A 175 -4.91 -30.82 -12.19
CA THR A 175 -3.49 -30.51 -11.98
C THR A 175 -2.90 -29.59 -13.04
N GLU A 176 -3.74 -28.93 -13.83
CA GLU A 176 -3.32 -28.08 -14.95
C GLU A 176 -2.88 -26.66 -14.52
N GLU A 177 -2.29 -26.54 -13.33
CA GLU A 177 -1.73 -25.30 -12.85
C GLU A 177 -0.19 -25.32 -12.89
N CYS A 178 0.40 -24.17 -13.27
CA CYS A 178 1.83 -23.99 -13.20
C CYS A 178 2.29 -23.86 -11.74
N ILE A 179 3.10 -24.79 -11.26
CA ILE A 179 3.72 -24.68 -9.94
C ILE A 179 4.87 -23.68 -10.02
N THR A 180 4.69 -22.52 -9.39
CA THR A 180 5.67 -21.42 -9.35
C THR A 180 6.38 -21.30 -8.00
N SER A 181 5.95 -22.06 -7.00
CA SER A 181 6.55 -22.14 -5.66
C SER A 181 7.75 -23.08 -5.62
N TYR A 182 8.51 -23.00 -4.54
CA TYR A 182 9.52 -24.01 -4.24
C TYR A 182 8.85 -25.36 -3.99
N GLY A 183 9.60 -26.44 -4.28
CA GLY A 183 9.10 -27.79 -4.15
C GLY A 183 10.22 -28.82 -4.09
N VAL A 184 9.84 -30.09 -4.19
CA VAL A 184 10.74 -31.23 -4.34
C VAL A 184 10.81 -31.59 -5.82
N LEU A 185 12.00 -31.78 -6.37
CA LEU A 185 12.18 -32.21 -7.75
C LEU A 185 11.77 -33.67 -7.88
N VAL A 186 11.03 -33.95 -8.95
CA VAL A 186 10.65 -35.30 -9.35
C VAL A 186 10.99 -35.50 -10.82
N ASP A 187 11.16 -36.73 -11.23
CA ASP A 187 11.42 -37.09 -12.64
C ASP A 187 12.58 -36.29 -13.28
N SER A 188 13.60 -35.99 -12.45
CA SER A 188 14.74 -35.11 -12.78
C SER A 188 16.10 -35.83 -12.72
N GLY A 189 16.14 -37.15 -12.92
CA GLY A 189 17.35 -37.95 -12.85
C GLY A 189 18.02 -37.87 -11.46
N ASP A 190 19.33 -37.63 -11.45
CA ASP A 190 20.14 -37.52 -10.23
C ASP A 190 19.71 -36.35 -9.30
N PHE A 191 18.87 -35.43 -9.76
CA PHE A 191 18.37 -34.30 -9.00
C PHE A 191 16.98 -34.55 -8.40
N SER A 192 16.38 -35.73 -8.67
CA SER A 192 15.09 -36.11 -8.05
C SER A 192 15.22 -36.20 -6.53
N ASN A 193 14.14 -35.87 -5.84
CA ASN A 193 14.03 -35.80 -4.36
C ASN A 193 14.82 -34.66 -3.70
N LEU A 194 15.49 -33.80 -4.46
CA LEU A 194 16.11 -32.59 -3.92
C LEU A 194 15.07 -31.47 -3.79
N ARG A 195 15.21 -30.66 -2.74
CA ARG A 195 14.48 -29.40 -2.65
C ARG A 195 14.98 -28.41 -3.69
N SER A 196 14.11 -27.53 -4.15
CA SER A 196 14.41 -26.53 -5.18
C SER A 196 15.67 -25.71 -4.87
N GLU A 197 15.90 -25.33 -3.60
CA GLU A 197 17.08 -24.57 -3.18
C GLU A 197 18.37 -25.36 -3.39
N GLU A 198 18.42 -26.60 -2.95
CA GLU A 198 19.57 -27.49 -3.11
C GLU A 198 19.75 -27.86 -4.58
N ALA A 199 18.67 -28.20 -5.26
CA ALA A 199 18.69 -28.55 -6.68
C ALA A 199 19.25 -27.45 -7.56
N ARG A 200 18.92 -26.19 -7.29
CA ARG A 200 19.45 -25.02 -8.02
C ARG A 200 20.98 -24.94 -7.93
N ILE A 201 21.55 -25.22 -6.77
CA ILE A 201 23.01 -25.22 -6.59
C ILE A 201 23.62 -26.38 -7.37
N LYS A 202 23.14 -27.61 -7.13
CA LYS A 202 23.69 -28.82 -7.76
C LYS A 202 23.55 -28.82 -9.28
N ILE A 203 22.39 -28.38 -9.80
CA ILE A 203 22.20 -28.27 -11.27
C ILE A 203 23.12 -27.20 -11.85
N THR A 204 23.29 -26.05 -11.15
CA THR A 204 24.21 -25.01 -11.62
C THR A 204 25.65 -25.52 -11.69
N GLU A 205 26.10 -26.25 -10.68
CA GLU A 205 27.43 -26.86 -10.66
C GLU A 205 27.60 -27.95 -11.76
N PHE A 206 26.57 -28.78 -11.93
CA PHE A 206 26.55 -29.84 -12.95
C PHE A 206 26.73 -29.29 -14.36
N VAL A 207 26.12 -28.14 -14.69
CA VAL A 207 26.30 -27.52 -16.01
C VAL A 207 27.54 -26.61 -16.10
N GLY A 208 28.43 -26.63 -15.11
CA GLY A 208 29.66 -25.82 -15.07
C GLY A 208 29.38 -24.31 -14.77
N GLY A 209 28.20 -23.99 -14.30
CA GLY A 209 27.82 -22.62 -13.89
C GLY A 209 28.35 -22.24 -12.52
N LYS A 210 28.11 -20.98 -12.12
CA LYS A 210 28.44 -20.45 -10.80
C LYS A 210 27.23 -19.72 -10.19
N MET A 211 26.97 -19.96 -8.92
CA MET A 211 26.01 -19.15 -8.16
C MET A 211 26.63 -17.79 -7.87
N LEU A 212 25.99 -16.74 -8.35
CA LEU A 212 26.40 -15.35 -8.14
C LEU A 212 25.33 -14.60 -7.38
N LYS A 213 25.77 -13.72 -6.48
CA LYS A 213 24.87 -12.71 -5.91
C LYS A 213 24.69 -11.61 -6.93
N THR A 214 23.44 -11.36 -7.32
CA THR A 214 23.07 -10.26 -8.22
C THR A 214 22.08 -9.35 -7.52
N TYR A 215 22.07 -8.08 -7.91
CA TYR A 215 21.04 -7.15 -7.45
C TYR A 215 19.72 -7.42 -8.17
N ARG A 216 18.60 -7.22 -7.49
CA ARG A 216 17.26 -7.25 -8.13
C ARG A 216 17.05 -6.06 -9.07
N LEU A 217 17.69 -4.94 -8.74
CA LEU A 217 17.70 -3.76 -9.58
C LEU A 217 18.57 -4.03 -10.81
N ARG A 218 18.01 -3.82 -11.99
CA ARG A 218 18.74 -3.90 -13.27
C ARG A 218 19.50 -2.60 -13.49
N ASP A 219 20.57 -2.67 -14.29
CA ASP A 219 21.30 -1.49 -14.72
C ASP A 219 20.37 -0.50 -15.42
N TRP A 220 20.56 0.76 -15.12
CA TRP A 220 19.81 1.82 -15.77
C TRP A 220 20.39 2.10 -17.16
N GLY A 221 19.75 1.55 -18.19
CA GLY A 221 20.09 1.91 -19.58
C GLY A 221 19.65 3.34 -19.84
N ILE A 222 20.60 4.27 -19.94
CA ILE A 222 20.31 5.71 -20.06
C ILE A 222 19.97 6.16 -21.48
N SER A 223 20.30 5.38 -22.49
CA SER A 223 20.14 5.73 -23.90
C SER A 223 18.71 5.59 -24.40
N ARG A 224 18.21 6.57 -25.17
CA ARG A 224 16.85 6.61 -25.72
C ARG A 224 16.84 7.07 -27.17
N GLN A 225 16.09 6.37 -27.99
CA GLN A 225 15.80 6.77 -29.38
C GLN A 225 14.72 7.86 -29.44
N ARG A 226 15.02 8.99 -28.82
CA ARG A 226 14.12 10.15 -28.70
C ARG A 226 14.88 11.44 -28.94
N TYR A 227 14.15 12.49 -29.34
CA TYR A 227 14.74 13.81 -29.44
C TYR A 227 14.89 14.47 -28.07
N TRP A 228 13.84 14.39 -27.23
CA TRP A 228 13.81 15.07 -25.94
C TRP A 228 14.63 14.33 -24.89
N GLY A 229 15.74 14.93 -24.51
CA GLY A 229 16.70 14.43 -23.54
C GLY A 229 18.05 15.09 -23.72
N CYS A 230 18.95 14.99 -22.75
CA CYS A 230 20.32 15.46 -22.88
C CYS A 230 21.04 14.68 -23.97
N PRO A 231 21.73 15.33 -24.94
CA PRO A 231 22.52 14.62 -25.92
C PRO A 231 23.64 13.83 -25.25
N ILE A 232 23.91 12.65 -25.74
CA ILE A 232 25.05 11.84 -25.27
C ILE A 232 26.31 12.37 -25.95
N PRO A 233 27.30 12.92 -25.20
CA PRO A 233 28.49 13.56 -25.82
C PRO A 233 29.53 12.52 -26.24
N ILE A 234 29.14 11.61 -27.12
CA ILE A 234 29.99 10.57 -27.72
C ILE A 234 30.00 10.72 -29.23
N VAL A 235 31.14 10.49 -29.83
CA VAL A 235 31.33 10.40 -31.27
C VAL A 235 32.07 9.12 -31.64
N TYR A 236 31.88 8.62 -32.84
CA TYR A 236 32.48 7.38 -33.32
C TYR A 236 33.45 7.71 -34.47
N ASP A 237 34.66 7.15 -34.39
CA ASP A 237 35.63 7.25 -35.46
C ASP A 237 35.21 6.40 -36.70
N PRO A 238 35.92 6.50 -37.83
CA PRO A 238 35.61 5.70 -39.03
C PRO A 238 35.64 4.21 -38.80
N GLU A 239 36.39 3.73 -37.83
CA GLU A 239 36.52 2.32 -37.43
C GLU A 239 35.37 1.89 -36.45
N GLY A 240 34.55 2.83 -35.97
CA GLY A 240 33.42 2.60 -35.11
C GLY A 240 33.75 2.58 -33.60
N ASN A 241 34.94 3.05 -33.21
CA ASN A 241 35.28 3.17 -31.79
C ASN A 241 34.65 4.42 -31.20
N ALA A 242 34.15 4.32 -29.97
CA ALA A 242 33.52 5.44 -29.26
C ALA A 242 34.57 6.33 -28.60
N HIS A 243 34.39 7.65 -28.75
CA HIS A 243 35.22 8.67 -28.11
C HIS A 243 34.37 9.73 -27.45
N PRO A 244 34.73 10.24 -26.26
CA PRO A 244 34.03 11.36 -25.64
C PRO A 244 34.27 12.64 -26.45
N VAL A 245 33.26 13.49 -26.53
CA VAL A 245 33.41 14.86 -27.03
C VAL A 245 34.27 15.62 -26.03
N PRO A 246 35.42 16.24 -26.48
CA PRO A 246 36.30 17.03 -25.60
C PRO A 246 35.58 18.23 -24.97
N ASP A 247 36.03 18.65 -23.80
CA ASP A 247 35.40 19.71 -22.99
C ASP A 247 35.25 21.04 -23.75
N GLU A 248 36.22 21.38 -24.64
CA GLU A 248 36.17 22.59 -25.43
C GLU A 248 35.03 22.63 -26.45
N HIS A 249 34.36 21.49 -26.69
CA HIS A 249 33.21 21.38 -27.59
C HIS A 249 31.88 21.19 -26.82
N LEU A 250 31.93 21.23 -25.48
CA LEU A 250 30.73 21.25 -24.67
C LEU A 250 30.20 22.68 -24.44
N PRO A 251 28.89 22.87 -24.29
CA PRO A 251 27.83 21.84 -24.26
C PRO A 251 27.55 21.29 -25.67
N TRP A 252 27.35 19.93 -25.72
CA TRP A 252 26.93 19.24 -26.95
C TRP A 252 25.43 19.46 -27.17
N ILE A 253 25.09 20.42 -28.08
CA ILE A 253 23.73 20.95 -28.20
C ILE A 253 22.89 20.09 -29.15
N LEU A 254 21.60 19.89 -28.85
CA LEU A 254 20.64 19.25 -29.73
C LEU A 254 20.47 20.03 -31.03
N PRO A 255 20.50 19.35 -32.21
CA PRO A 255 20.20 19.99 -33.49
C PRO A 255 18.71 20.33 -33.60
N THR A 256 18.36 21.32 -34.40
CA THR A 256 16.97 21.75 -34.62
C THR A 256 16.41 21.32 -35.98
N ASP A 257 17.23 20.74 -36.85
CA ASP A 257 16.90 20.30 -38.21
C ASP A 257 16.42 18.82 -38.25
N VAL A 258 15.74 18.37 -37.22
CA VAL A 258 15.31 16.97 -37.07
C VAL A 258 13.90 16.72 -37.61
N ASP A 259 13.69 15.54 -38.18
CA ASP A 259 12.38 15.02 -38.54
C ASP A 259 11.88 14.06 -37.44
N HIS A 260 10.70 14.35 -36.90
CA HIS A 260 10.06 13.58 -35.82
C HIS A 260 9.15 12.45 -36.32
N THR A 261 9.19 12.10 -37.62
CA THR A 261 8.36 11.00 -38.15
C THR A 261 8.71 9.68 -37.47
N PRO A 262 7.73 8.97 -36.84
CA PRO A 262 7.97 7.74 -36.09
C PRO A 262 8.11 6.52 -37.01
N ASP A 263 9.30 6.29 -37.55
CA ASP A 263 9.62 5.17 -38.42
C ASP A 263 10.58 4.14 -37.81
N GLY A 264 10.83 4.24 -36.50
CA GLY A 264 11.75 3.38 -35.77
C GLY A 264 13.21 3.87 -35.78
N THR A 265 13.51 5.01 -36.43
CA THR A 265 14.84 5.62 -36.45
C THR A 265 14.92 6.73 -35.39
N ALA A 266 16.04 6.83 -34.68
CA ALA A 266 16.28 7.92 -33.75
C ALA A 266 16.22 9.27 -34.50
N PRO A 267 15.48 10.28 -34.02
CA PRO A 267 15.31 11.57 -34.73
C PRO A 267 16.63 12.25 -35.06
N LEU A 268 17.63 12.18 -34.17
CA LEU A 268 18.95 12.79 -34.38
C LEU A 268 19.73 12.14 -35.54
N ALA A 269 19.44 10.88 -35.89
CA ALA A 269 20.08 10.24 -37.05
C ALA A 269 19.74 10.89 -38.39
N ARG A 270 18.74 11.80 -38.44
CA ARG A 270 18.31 12.52 -39.63
C ARG A 270 18.81 13.94 -39.69
N SER A 271 19.46 14.43 -38.64
CA SER A 271 20.02 15.77 -38.59
C SER A 271 21.27 15.90 -39.44
N LYS A 272 21.21 16.67 -40.49
CA LYS A 272 22.39 17.02 -41.31
C LYS A 272 23.38 17.89 -40.53
N GLU A 273 22.86 18.84 -39.76
CA GLU A 273 23.66 19.75 -38.92
C GLU A 273 24.55 18.97 -37.95
N LEU A 274 23.98 17.98 -37.25
CA LEU A 274 24.72 17.22 -36.27
C LEU A 274 25.88 16.42 -36.90
N PHE A 275 25.65 15.78 -38.04
CA PHE A 275 26.70 15.04 -38.76
C PHE A 275 27.76 15.97 -39.33
N GLU A 276 27.37 17.07 -39.99
CA GLU A 276 28.30 18.07 -40.56
C GLU A 276 29.15 18.75 -39.47
N ARG A 277 28.55 19.07 -38.32
CA ARG A 277 29.26 19.59 -37.17
C ARG A 277 30.29 18.59 -36.64
N THR A 278 29.91 17.31 -36.53
CA THR A 278 30.80 16.23 -36.07
C THR A 278 31.98 16.07 -37.00
N GLU A 279 31.77 15.97 -38.32
CA GLU A 279 32.86 15.86 -39.29
C GLU A 279 33.76 17.10 -39.33
N LYS A 280 33.19 18.28 -39.14
CA LYS A 280 33.95 19.55 -39.09
C LYS A 280 34.91 19.59 -37.90
N ILE A 281 34.51 19.02 -36.76
CA ILE A 281 35.29 19.04 -35.51
C ILE A 281 36.32 17.90 -35.51
N PHE A 282 35.92 16.69 -35.86
CA PHE A 282 36.71 15.48 -35.66
C PHE A 282 37.35 14.93 -36.93
N GLY A 283 36.83 15.30 -38.08
CA GLY A 283 37.32 14.83 -39.39
C GLY A 283 36.27 14.05 -40.19
N ALA A 284 36.57 13.84 -41.46
CA ALA A 284 35.69 13.11 -42.38
C ALA A 284 35.47 11.65 -41.92
N GLY A 285 34.21 11.21 -41.98
CA GLY A 285 33.82 9.85 -41.61
C GLY A 285 33.51 9.63 -40.13
N TRP A 286 33.74 10.63 -39.27
CA TRP A 286 33.29 10.60 -37.88
C TRP A 286 31.77 10.76 -37.80
N LYS A 287 31.15 10.06 -36.85
CA LYS A 287 29.68 10.05 -36.64
C LYS A 287 29.33 10.45 -35.23
N PRO A 288 28.27 11.22 -35.01
CA PRO A 288 27.76 11.48 -33.65
C PRO A 288 27.00 10.30 -33.10
N GLU A 289 26.90 10.22 -31.77
CA GLU A 289 25.82 9.47 -31.13
C GLU A 289 24.46 10.12 -31.46
N VAL A 290 23.49 9.30 -31.84
CA VAL A 290 22.17 9.77 -32.30
C VAL A 290 21.04 9.53 -31.32
N GLU A 291 21.35 8.91 -30.19
CA GLU A 291 20.42 8.74 -29.08
C GLU A 291 20.62 9.84 -28.03
N THR A 292 19.59 10.11 -27.26
CA THR A 292 19.63 11.03 -26.13
C THR A 292 19.60 10.27 -24.82
N MET A 293 19.95 10.94 -23.72
CA MET A 293 19.81 10.38 -22.40
C MET A 293 18.34 10.33 -22.00
N ASP A 294 17.97 9.35 -21.17
CA ASP A 294 16.69 9.30 -20.49
C ASP A 294 16.41 10.63 -19.79
N THR A 295 15.20 11.16 -19.93
CA THR A 295 14.79 12.44 -19.32
C THR A 295 14.92 12.42 -17.78
N PHE A 296 14.93 11.25 -17.16
CA PHE A 296 15.21 11.13 -15.72
C PHE A 296 16.68 11.44 -15.37
N VAL A 297 17.61 11.43 -16.30
CA VAL A 297 18.98 11.90 -16.04
C VAL A 297 18.95 13.38 -15.66
N ASP A 298 18.26 14.21 -16.45
CA ASP A 298 18.13 15.64 -16.18
C ASP A 298 17.40 15.89 -14.85
N SER A 299 16.30 15.19 -14.60
CA SER A 299 15.51 15.36 -13.38
C SER A 299 16.20 14.80 -12.13
N SER A 300 17.27 14.00 -12.29
CA SER A 300 17.96 13.36 -11.17
C SER A 300 18.82 14.32 -10.33
N TRP A 301 19.15 15.48 -10.85
CA TRP A 301 20.05 16.43 -10.19
C TRP A 301 19.65 17.92 -10.32
N TYR A 302 18.48 18.23 -10.91
CA TYR A 302 18.02 19.61 -11.15
C TYR A 302 18.01 20.46 -9.87
N PHE A 303 17.68 19.86 -8.73
CA PHE A 303 17.63 20.54 -7.44
C PHE A 303 19.01 21.01 -6.95
N TYR A 304 20.10 20.33 -7.32
CA TYR A 304 21.45 20.87 -7.11
C TYR A 304 21.71 22.09 -8.00
N ARG A 305 21.36 21.97 -9.27
CA ARG A 305 21.56 23.08 -10.23
C ARG A 305 20.76 24.33 -9.87
N TYR A 306 19.60 24.19 -9.26
CA TYR A 306 18.78 25.32 -8.80
C TYR A 306 19.46 26.14 -7.71
N LEU A 307 20.36 25.57 -6.92
CA LEU A 307 21.06 26.28 -5.86
C LEU A 307 22.05 27.32 -6.42
N ASP A 308 22.59 27.06 -7.61
CA ASP A 308 23.63 27.90 -8.22
C ASP A 308 23.55 27.89 -9.76
N ASN A 309 22.38 28.26 -10.27
CA ASN A 309 22.03 28.13 -11.67
C ASN A 309 22.81 29.03 -12.64
N LYS A 310 23.57 29.99 -12.13
CA LYS A 310 24.44 30.91 -12.90
C LYS A 310 25.91 30.53 -12.87
N ASN A 311 26.26 29.47 -12.16
CA ASN A 311 27.63 28.98 -12.09
C ASN A 311 28.02 28.36 -13.45
N GLU A 312 29.08 28.88 -14.06
CA GLU A 312 29.56 28.38 -15.36
C GLU A 312 30.74 27.39 -15.24
N LYS A 313 31.23 27.16 -13.99
CA LYS A 313 32.40 26.32 -13.75
C LYS A 313 32.04 24.94 -13.27
N GLU A 314 30.99 24.83 -12.47
CA GLU A 314 30.51 23.61 -11.85
C GLU A 314 28.97 23.63 -11.75
N PHE A 315 28.37 22.48 -11.50
CA PHE A 315 26.89 22.36 -11.48
C PHE A 315 26.24 23.10 -10.29
N ALA A 316 26.94 23.21 -9.17
CA ALA A 316 26.66 24.08 -8.05
C ALA A 316 27.90 24.19 -7.15
N SER A 317 28.12 25.35 -6.52
CA SER A 317 29.21 25.52 -5.57
C SER A 317 28.97 24.72 -4.28
N MET A 318 30.06 24.27 -3.67
CA MET A 318 29.99 23.55 -2.40
C MET A 318 29.32 24.39 -1.29
N ASP A 319 29.60 25.69 -1.25
CA ASP A 319 28.99 26.62 -0.28
C ASP A 319 27.47 26.68 -0.42
N SER A 320 26.94 26.70 -1.65
CA SER A 320 25.50 26.66 -1.89
C SER A 320 24.88 25.32 -1.49
N MET A 321 25.59 24.22 -1.76
CA MET A 321 25.14 22.89 -1.35
C MET A 321 25.18 22.74 0.18
N ASP A 322 26.21 23.21 0.87
CA ASP A 322 26.30 23.17 2.33
C ASP A 322 25.21 23.99 3.02
N ALA A 323 24.74 25.07 2.38
CA ALA A 323 23.68 25.91 2.92
C ALA A 323 22.26 25.34 2.74
N TRP A 324 22.01 24.56 1.68
CA TRP A 324 20.67 24.19 1.27
C TRP A 324 20.39 22.68 1.19
N MET A 325 21.43 21.84 1.25
CA MET A 325 21.28 20.38 1.19
C MET A 325 21.58 19.75 2.55
N PRO A 326 20.96 18.59 2.84
CA PRO A 326 19.93 17.90 2.06
C PRO A 326 18.58 18.64 2.08
N ILE A 327 17.73 18.39 1.08
CA ILE A 327 16.38 18.97 1.01
C ILE A 327 15.56 18.50 2.23
N ASP A 328 14.96 19.43 2.97
CA ASP A 328 14.20 19.14 4.18
C ASP A 328 12.97 18.28 3.90
N LEU A 329 12.22 18.62 2.86
CA LEU A 329 10.98 17.93 2.51
C LEU A 329 10.82 17.84 0.99
N TYR A 330 10.72 16.63 0.48
CA TYR A 330 10.51 16.35 -0.94
C TYR A 330 9.17 15.66 -1.18
N MET A 331 8.34 16.20 -2.08
CA MET A 331 6.95 15.79 -2.28
C MET A 331 6.67 15.39 -3.72
N GLY A 332 5.79 14.39 -3.91
CA GLY A 332 5.38 13.98 -5.25
C GLY A 332 4.55 12.70 -5.25
N GLY A 333 4.22 12.20 -6.45
CA GLY A 333 3.42 10.99 -6.63
C GLY A 333 4.17 9.73 -6.20
N ALA A 334 3.42 8.73 -5.71
CA ALA A 334 3.97 7.45 -5.29
C ALA A 334 4.58 6.66 -6.46
N GLU A 335 4.11 6.88 -7.69
CA GLU A 335 4.62 6.28 -8.92
C GLU A 335 6.10 6.56 -9.17
N HIS A 336 6.60 7.70 -8.67
CA HIS A 336 8.00 8.09 -8.81
C HIS A 336 8.95 7.33 -7.87
N THR A 337 8.45 6.49 -6.96
CA THR A 337 9.29 5.70 -6.06
C THR A 337 10.26 4.79 -6.83
N THR A 338 9.80 4.22 -7.94
CA THR A 338 10.60 3.34 -8.82
C THR A 338 11.12 4.05 -10.09
N MET A 339 10.93 5.35 -10.21
CA MET A 339 11.36 6.17 -11.34
C MET A 339 12.26 7.32 -10.87
N HIS A 340 11.77 8.55 -10.89
CA HIS A 340 12.54 9.73 -10.52
C HIS A 340 13.27 9.63 -9.17
N LEU A 341 12.59 9.15 -8.12
CA LEU A 341 13.22 9.04 -6.79
C LEU A 341 14.35 8.00 -6.76
N LEU A 342 14.16 6.87 -7.45
CA LEU A 342 15.19 5.85 -7.55
C LEU A 342 16.42 6.43 -8.26
N TYR A 343 16.20 7.08 -9.40
CA TYR A 343 17.28 7.60 -10.23
C TYR A 343 18.00 8.78 -9.57
N SER A 344 17.28 9.72 -8.97
CA SER A 344 17.87 10.87 -8.28
C SER A 344 18.68 10.46 -7.05
N ARG A 345 18.24 9.45 -6.30
CA ARG A 345 19.01 8.89 -5.17
C ARG A 345 20.25 8.16 -5.66
N PHE A 346 20.12 7.36 -6.73
CA PHE A 346 21.30 6.73 -7.36
C PHE A 346 22.31 7.78 -7.82
N TRP A 347 21.83 8.83 -8.51
CA TRP A 347 22.66 9.93 -8.98
C TRP A 347 23.39 10.64 -7.83
N THR A 348 22.67 10.98 -6.76
CA THR A 348 23.25 11.58 -5.55
C THR A 348 24.34 10.69 -4.94
N LYS A 349 24.09 9.37 -4.84
CA LYS A 349 25.11 8.43 -4.32
C LYS A 349 26.35 8.35 -5.20
N ALA A 350 26.18 8.38 -6.50
CA ALA A 350 27.29 8.40 -7.45
C ALA A 350 28.11 9.70 -7.32
N LEU A 351 27.44 10.85 -7.22
CA LEU A 351 28.14 12.13 -6.98
C LEU A 351 28.84 12.16 -5.62
N TYR A 352 28.25 11.54 -4.60
CA TYR A 352 28.88 11.39 -3.27
C TYR A 352 30.16 10.54 -3.34
N ASP A 353 30.10 9.40 -4.03
CA ASP A 353 31.27 8.53 -4.22
C ASP A 353 32.40 9.23 -5.01
N LEU A 354 32.05 10.17 -5.89
CA LEU A 354 32.99 11.02 -6.62
C LEU A 354 33.48 12.23 -5.81
N GLY A 355 32.97 12.45 -4.59
CA GLY A 355 33.31 13.60 -3.76
C GLY A 355 32.77 14.94 -4.26
N LEU A 356 31.74 14.94 -5.11
CA LEU A 356 31.12 16.12 -5.71
C LEU A 356 29.95 16.68 -4.89
N VAL A 357 29.41 15.91 -3.97
CA VAL A 357 28.38 16.31 -2.99
C VAL A 357 28.74 15.76 -1.61
N LYS A 358 28.22 16.39 -0.55
CA LYS A 358 28.54 16.05 0.83
C LYS A 358 27.68 14.90 1.37
N ASP A 359 26.42 14.82 0.97
CA ASP A 359 25.46 13.89 1.51
C ASP A 359 25.14 12.78 0.51
N SER A 360 25.05 11.54 0.99
CA SER A 360 24.69 10.37 0.15
C SER A 360 23.20 10.23 -0.13
N GLU A 361 22.37 11.08 0.48
CA GLU A 361 20.92 11.17 0.27
C GLU A 361 20.51 12.63 0.04
N ALA A 362 19.75 12.88 -1.03
CA ALA A 362 19.35 14.22 -1.39
C ALA A 362 18.20 14.79 -0.54
N TYR A 363 17.43 13.93 0.13
CA TYR A 363 16.20 14.30 0.83
C TYR A 363 16.20 13.78 2.27
N THR A 364 15.82 14.66 3.22
CA THR A 364 15.65 14.28 4.63
C THR A 364 14.32 13.56 4.85
N VAL A 365 13.23 14.14 4.30
CA VAL A 365 11.89 13.58 4.41
C VAL A 365 11.25 13.48 3.03
N ARG A 366 10.65 12.33 2.75
CA ARG A 366 9.85 12.10 1.55
C ARG A 366 8.38 11.90 1.91
N ARG A 367 7.50 12.69 1.27
CA ARG A 367 6.05 12.49 1.36
C ARG A 367 5.49 12.09 0.00
N ASN A 368 4.88 10.92 -0.05
CA ASN A 368 4.17 10.41 -1.22
C ASN A 368 2.69 10.77 -1.16
N ARG A 369 2.08 10.97 -2.30
CA ARG A 369 0.62 11.08 -2.44
C ARG A 369 0.12 10.06 -3.44
N GLY A 370 -1.17 9.67 -3.30
CA GLY A 370 -1.87 8.84 -4.27
C GLY A 370 -2.24 9.61 -5.55
N LEU A 371 -2.84 8.91 -6.47
CA LEU A 371 -3.33 9.47 -7.73
C LEU A 371 -4.73 10.04 -7.56
N ILE A 372 -5.03 11.08 -8.35
CA ILE A 372 -6.41 11.49 -8.61
C ILE A 372 -6.89 10.65 -9.79
N LEU A 373 -7.95 9.89 -9.57
CA LEU A 373 -8.57 9.04 -10.57
C LEU A 373 -9.62 9.82 -11.36
N GLY A 374 -10.01 9.31 -12.53
CA GLY A 374 -11.16 9.81 -13.24
C GLY A 374 -12.47 9.63 -12.45
N PRO A 375 -13.57 10.25 -12.89
CA PRO A 375 -14.88 10.07 -12.27
C PRO A 375 -15.38 8.62 -12.28
N ASP A 376 -14.81 7.79 -13.15
CA ASP A 376 -15.04 6.35 -13.28
C ASP A 376 -14.25 5.51 -12.25
N GLY A 377 -13.43 6.14 -11.40
CA GLY A 377 -12.57 5.48 -10.42
C GLY A 377 -11.29 4.86 -10.99
N GLU A 378 -11.01 5.08 -12.27
CA GLU A 378 -9.85 4.55 -12.97
C GLU A 378 -8.76 5.61 -13.17
N LYS A 379 -7.52 5.16 -13.40
CA LYS A 379 -6.40 6.07 -13.70
C LYS A 379 -6.74 6.91 -14.94
N MET A 380 -6.59 8.23 -14.84
CA MET A 380 -6.81 9.15 -15.95
C MET A 380 -5.89 8.83 -17.12
N SER A 381 -6.46 8.74 -18.32
CA SER A 381 -5.73 8.47 -19.56
C SER A 381 -6.46 9.07 -20.75
N LYS A 382 -5.71 9.66 -21.70
CA LYS A 382 -6.28 10.20 -22.93
C LYS A 382 -7.02 9.13 -23.76
N SER A 383 -6.52 7.91 -23.77
CA SER A 383 -7.14 6.79 -24.49
C SER A 383 -8.48 6.33 -23.90
N ARG A 384 -8.71 6.59 -22.61
CA ARG A 384 -10.01 6.30 -21.92
C ARG A 384 -10.98 7.48 -22.00
N GLY A 385 -10.52 8.68 -22.33
CA GLY A 385 -11.36 9.88 -22.34
C GLY A 385 -11.83 10.34 -20.94
N ASN A 386 -11.20 9.89 -19.86
CA ASN A 386 -11.56 10.20 -18.49
C ASN A 386 -10.65 11.26 -17.84
N VAL A 387 -9.86 11.97 -18.65
CA VAL A 387 -8.98 13.04 -18.19
C VAL A 387 -9.80 14.28 -17.85
N ILE A 388 -9.55 14.84 -16.67
CA ILE A 388 -10.10 16.13 -16.24
C ILE A 388 -9.07 17.21 -16.54
N ASN A 389 -9.44 18.18 -17.40
CA ASN A 389 -8.63 19.36 -17.63
C ASN A 389 -8.93 20.41 -16.55
N PRO A 390 -7.94 20.79 -15.71
CA PRO A 390 -8.16 21.79 -14.67
C PRO A 390 -8.55 23.16 -15.23
N ASP A 391 -8.10 23.55 -16.43
CA ASP A 391 -8.39 24.85 -17.03
C ASP A 391 -9.90 25.07 -17.22
N GLU A 392 -10.61 24.07 -17.72
CA GLU A 392 -12.08 24.12 -17.89
C GLU A 392 -12.81 24.36 -16.56
N ILE A 393 -12.29 23.78 -15.47
CA ILE A 393 -12.86 23.93 -14.14
C ILE A 393 -12.52 25.34 -13.58
N VAL A 394 -11.29 25.79 -13.81
CA VAL A 394 -10.84 27.15 -13.40
C VAL A 394 -11.64 28.23 -14.10
N GLU A 395 -11.85 28.12 -15.41
CA GLU A 395 -12.68 29.09 -16.16
C GLU A 395 -14.11 29.16 -15.64
N ARG A 396 -14.69 28.02 -15.26
CA ARG A 396 -16.07 27.96 -14.80
C ARG A 396 -16.25 28.32 -13.33
N LEU A 397 -15.36 27.89 -12.44
CA LEU A 397 -15.55 27.94 -10.98
C LEU A 397 -14.44 28.71 -10.23
N GLY A 398 -13.39 29.14 -10.92
CA GLY A 398 -12.26 29.85 -10.34
C GLY A 398 -11.15 28.94 -9.81
N ALA A 399 -9.92 29.47 -9.85
CA ALA A 399 -8.71 28.74 -9.42
C ALA A 399 -8.75 28.36 -7.93
N ASP A 400 -9.25 29.21 -7.05
CA ASP A 400 -9.37 28.94 -5.62
C ASP A 400 -10.29 27.77 -5.32
N THR A 401 -11.33 27.55 -6.14
CA THR A 401 -12.21 26.39 -6.01
C THR A 401 -11.44 25.10 -6.30
N VAL A 402 -10.65 25.08 -7.36
CA VAL A 402 -9.84 23.90 -7.74
C VAL A 402 -8.79 23.62 -6.66
N ARG A 403 -8.08 24.64 -6.19
CA ARG A 403 -7.07 24.50 -5.12
C ARG A 403 -7.66 23.91 -3.83
N LEU A 404 -8.76 24.50 -3.35
CA LEU A 404 -9.47 24.02 -2.18
C LEU A 404 -9.98 22.59 -2.35
N TYR A 405 -10.55 22.27 -3.52
CA TYR A 405 -11.06 20.93 -3.77
C TYR A 405 -9.94 19.89 -3.73
N LEU A 406 -8.80 20.15 -4.39
CA LEU A 406 -7.64 19.26 -4.39
C LEU A 406 -7.09 19.05 -2.96
N ALA A 407 -7.07 20.09 -2.15
CA ALA A 407 -6.65 20.00 -0.75
C ALA A 407 -7.68 19.29 0.14
N PHE A 408 -8.97 19.34 -0.22
CA PHE A 408 -10.07 18.75 0.56
C PHE A 408 -10.32 17.27 0.25
N MET A 409 -9.94 16.75 -0.91
CA MET A 409 -10.23 15.37 -1.35
C MET A 409 -9.80 14.30 -0.34
N GLY A 410 -8.71 14.51 0.38
CA GLY A 410 -8.20 13.59 1.38
C GLY A 410 -6.87 14.04 1.98
N PRO A 411 -6.37 13.34 3.01
CA PRO A 411 -5.11 13.68 3.65
C PRO A 411 -3.95 13.55 2.66
N TYR A 412 -3.11 14.58 2.63
CA TYR A 412 -1.87 14.57 1.86
C TYR A 412 -0.79 13.78 2.62
N GLY A 413 -0.07 12.91 1.94
CA GLY A 413 0.99 12.12 2.59
C GLY A 413 0.63 10.66 2.85
N ILE A 414 -0.57 10.23 2.43
CA ILE A 414 -0.92 8.82 2.29
C ILE A 414 -1.12 8.48 0.82
N THR A 415 -0.82 7.24 0.45
CA THR A 415 -0.85 6.77 -0.95
C THR A 415 -2.22 6.32 -1.43
N THR A 416 -3.29 6.75 -0.75
CA THR A 416 -4.68 6.46 -1.16
C THR A 416 -5.04 7.25 -2.41
N ASN A 417 -5.68 6.57 -3.36
CA ASN A 417 -6.19 7.18 -4.59
C ASN A 417 -7.61 7.70 -4.37
N TYR A 418 -7.92 8.85 -4.95
CA TYR A 418 -9.23 9.49 -4.82
C TYR A 418 -9.87 9.72 -6.20
N PRO A 419 -11.11 9.27 -6.44
CA PRO A 419 -11.81 9.59 -7.67
C PRO A 419 -12.21 11.08 -7.70
N TRP A 420 -12.17 11.68 -8.88
CA TRP A 420 -12.67 13.03 -9.08
C TRP A 420 -14.19 13.06 -8.93
N ASP A 421 -14.69 13.91 -8.02
CA ASP A 421 -16.13 14.12 -7.82
C ASP A 421 -16.53 15.53 -8.28
N PRO A 422 -17.27 15.68 -9.40
CA PRO A 422 -17.76 16.98 -9.87
C PRO A 422 -18.68 17.69 -8.87
N ASN A 423 -19.44 16.94 -8.06
CA ASN A 423 -20.34 17.54 -7.05
C ASN A 423 -19.54 18.10 -5.86
N GLY A 424 -18.43 17.43 -5.50
CA GLY A 424 -17.52 17.91 -4.47
C GLY A 424 -16.91 19.26 -4.83
N VAL A 425 -16.53 19.47 -6.09
CA VAL A 425 -16.01 20.76 -6.59
C VAL A 425 -17.06 21.87 -6.40
N VAL A 426 -18.33 21.61 -6.78
CA VAL A 426 -19.43 22.57 -6.58
C VAL A 426 -19.67 22.84 -5.10
N GLY A 427 -19.55 21.83 -4.25
CA GLY A 427 -19.65 21.98 -2.80
C GLY A 427 -18.62 22.96 -2.24
N VAL A 428 -17.36 22.85 -2.70
CA VAL A 428 -16.28 23.76 -2.33
C VAL A 428 -16.53 25.18 -2.86
N ARG A 429 -17.07 25.34 -4.07
CA ARG A 429 -17.45 26.65 -4.59
C ARG A 429 -18.50 27.35 -3.70
N ARG A 430 -19.51 26.63 -3.23
CA ARG A 430 -20.51 27.16 -2.28
C ARG A 430 -19.87 27.58 -0.97
N PHE A 431 -18.86 26.88 -0.48
CA PHE A 431 -18.09 27.29 0.70
C PHE A 431 -17.42 28.65 0.49
N ILE A 432 -16.74 28.86 -0.66
CA ILE A 432 -16.12 30.15 -1.02
C ILE A 432 -17.17 31.27 -1.07
N GLU A 433 -18.32 31.02 -1.67
CA GLU A 433 -19.42 31.99 -1.78
C GLU A 433 -19.98 32.36 -0.39
N ARG A 434 -20.02 31.45 0.55
CA ARG A 434 -20.39 31.73 1.93
C ARG A 434 -19.36 32.60 2.61
N VAL A 435 -18.06 32.34 2.45
CA VAL A 435 -17.01 33.23 2.97
C VAL A 435 -17.20 34.65 2.44
N TRP A 436 -17.45 34.77 1.13
CA TRP A 436 -17.70 36.08 0.51
C TRP A 436 -18.88 36.83 1.13
N LYS A 437 -20.01 36.14 1.36
CA LYS A 437 -21.23 36.74 1.93
C LYS A 437 -21.08 37.14 3.39
N LEU A 438 -20.21 36.49 4.16
CA LEU A 438 -19.99 36.81 5.55
C LEU A 438 -19.56 38.27 5.78
N LYS A 439 -18.93 38.92 4.78
CA LYS A 439 -18.55 40.34 4.88
C LYS A 439 -19.76 41.28 5.15
N GLU A 440 -20.95 40.88 4.68
CA GLU A 440 -22.18 41.67 4.87
C GLU A 440 -22.64 41.69 6.32
N LYS A 441 -22.15 40.79 7.16
CA LYS A 441 -22.46 40.67 8.59
C LYS A 441 -21.45 41.38 9.50
N ILE A 442 -20.41 42.02 8.93
CA ILE A 442 -19.39 42.68 9.74
C ILE A 442 -19.97 43.89 10.45
N SER A 443 -19.72 43.96 11.75
CA SER A 443 -20.16 45.09 12.60
C SER A 443 -19.11 45.37 13.68
N ASP A 444 -18.86 46.67 13.92
CA ASP A 444 -17.93 47.11 14.97
C ASP A 444 -18.45 46.80 16.38
N ASN A 445 -19.75 46.54 16.53
CA ASN A 445 -20.39 46.21 17.80
C ASN A 445 -20.56 44.71 18.05
N ALA A 446 -20.02 43.85 17.14
CA ALA A 446 -20.12 42.42 17.31
C ALA A 446 -19.09 41.92 18.34
N ASN A 447 -19.53 40.99 19.21
CA ASN A 447 -18.61 40.30 20.10
C ASN A 447 -17.75 39.30 19.33
N ASP A 448 -16.54 39.03 19.84
CA ASP A 448 -15.67 38.01 19.31
C ASP A 448 -16.32 36.60 19.46
N ILE A 449 -15.83 35.64 18.63
CA ILE A 449 -16.33 34.27 18.64
C ILE A 449 -15.81 33.49 19.86
N GLY A 450 -14.74 33.95 20.48
CA GLY A 450 -14.19 33.39 21.71
C GLY A 450 -13.55 32.00 21.50
N THR A 451 -13.93 31.05 22.36
CA THR A 451 -13.35 29.70 22.45
C THR A 451 -13.28 28.96 21.12
N LEU A 452 -14.35 29.03 20.30
CA LEU A 452 -14.39 28.31 19.02
C LEU A 452 -13.28 28.77 18.08
N LEU A 453 -13.04 30.08 17.96
CA LEU A 453 -12.01 30.62 17.08
C LEU A 453 -10.61 30.12 17.46
N HIS A 454 -10.26 30.14 18.75
CA HIS A 454 -8.99 29.69 19.24
C HIS A 454 -8.78 28.17 19.00
N LYS A 455 -9.82 27.34 19.19
CA LYS A 455 -9.81 25.92 18.86
C LYS A 455 -9.55 25.68 17.37
N VAL A 456 -10.23 26.46 16.51
CA VAL A 456 -10.10 26.35 15.06
C VAL A 456 -8.70 26.76 14.61
N ILE A 457 -8.15 27.88 15.12
CA ILE A 457 -6.77 28.31 14.81
C ILE A 457 -5.78 27.20 15.17
N LYS A 458 -5.84 26.67 16.39
CA LYS A 458 -4.96 25.60 16.84
C LYS A 458 -5.06 24.38 15.93
N LYS A 459 -6.28 23.89 15.72
CA LYS A 459 -6.52 22.69 14.93
C LYS A 459 -6.08 22.84 13.48
N ILE A 460 -6.33 23.97 12.84
CA ILE A 460 -5.89 24.23 11.46
C ILE A 460 -4.37 24.31 11.38
N THR A 461 -3.71 24.94 12.37
CA THR A 461 -2.24 25.03 12.40
C THR A 461 -1.62 23.64 12.49
N GLU A 462 -2.05 22.82 13.45
CA GLU A 462 -1.60 21.44 13.61
C GLU A 462 -1.87 20.59 12.35
N ASP A 463 -3.05 20.72 11.75
CA ASP A 463 -3.43 20.00 10.55
C ASP A 463 -2.57 20.38 9.32
N ILE A 464 -2.21 21.66 9.18
CA ILE A 464 -1.32 22.12 8.11
C ILE A 464 0.09 21.57 8.28
N GLU A 465 0.64 21.61 9.50
CA GLU A 465 1.96 21.06 9.81
C GLU A 465 2.05 19.55 9.53
N GLU A 466 0.95 18.83 9.76
CA GLU A 466 0.84 17.40 9.48
C GLU A 466 0.39 17.06 8.06
N PHE A 467 0.15 18.05 7.19
CA PHE A 467 -0.39 17.87 5.83
C PHE A 467 -1.80 17.27 5.78
N LYS A 468 -2.58 17.46 6.81
CA LYS A 468 -4.00 17.08 6.91
C LYS A 468 -4.91 18.20 6.38
N PHE A 469 -4.67 18.66 5.16
CA PHE A 469 -5.37 19.81 4.56
C PHE A 469 -6.88 19.63 4.50
N ASN A 470 -7.35 18.41 4.29
CA ASN A 470 -8.79 18.11 4.27
C ASN A 470 -9.46 18.36 5.61
N THR A 471 -8.81 18.06 6.74
CA THR A 471 -9.35 18.35 8.06
C THR A 471 -9.23 19.83 8.41
N ALA A 472 -8.17 20.52 7.98
CA ALA A 472 -8.04 21.98 8.11
C ALA A 472 -9.20 22.70 7.41
N ILE A 473 -9.55 22.31 6.17
CA ILE A 473 -10.68 22.88 5.43
C ILE A 473 -12.00 22.56 6.11
N SER A 474 -12.17 21.33 6.63
CA SER A 474 -13.35 20.96 7.40
C SER A 474 -13.54 21.84 8.64
N GLN A 475 -12.45 22.19 9.34
CA GLN A 475 -12.52 23.10 10.49
C GLN A 475 -12.95 24.51 10.09
N MET A 476 -12.49 25.02 8.95
CA MET A 476 -12.98 26.30 8.41
C MET A 476 -14.48 26.23 8.06
N MET A 477 -14.96 25.10 7.53
CA MET A 477 -16.39 24.90 7.26
C MET A 477 -17.22 24.91 8.56
N ILE A 478 -16.71 24.31 9.64
CA ILE A 478 -17.36 24.35 10.97
C ILE A 478 -17.42 25.78 11.47
N LEU A 479 -16.32 26.53 11.39
CA LEU A 479 -16.29 27.95 11.78
C LEU A 479 -17.32 28.79 11.02
N ILE A 480 -17.39 28.61 9.68
CA ILE A 480 -18.38 29.33 8.86
C ILE A 480 -19.81 28.95 9.21
N ASN A 481 -20.08 27.68 9.55
CA ASN A 481 -21.42 27.26 9.99
C ASN A 481 -21.85 27.96 11.29
N ASP A 482 -20.92 28.28 12.17
CA ASP A 482 -21.20 29.02 13.38
C ASP A 482 -21.39 30.53 13.10
N LEU A 483 -20.50 31.13 12.28
CA LEU A 483 -20.58 32.51 11.84
C LEU A 483 -21.90 32.83 11.11
N ASP A 484 -22.36 31.91 10.27
CA ASP A 484 -23.61 32.06 9.52
C ASP A 484 -24.85 32.15 10.42
N LYS A 485 -24.81 31.59 11.64
CA LYS A 485 -25.90 31.65 12.60
C LYS A 485 -25.96 32.99 13.36
N LYS A 486 -24.88 33.77 13.33
CA LYS A 486 -24.79 35.05 14.02
C LYS A 486 -25.40 36.14 13.17
N ASP A 487 -26.05 37.10 13.80
CA ASP A 487 -26.59 38.30 13.14
C ASP A 487 -25.48 39.26 12.72
N SER A 488 -24.39 39.29 13.49
CA SER A 488 -23.21 40.11 13.22
C SER A 488 -21.93 39.38 13.64
N ILE A 489 -20.80 39.69 12.97
CA ILE A 489 -19.47 39.16 13.24
C ILE A 489 -18.47 40.31 13.40
N SER A 490 -17.43 40.11 14.23
CA SER A 490 -16.40 41.13 14.38
C SER A 490 -15.49 41.17 13.15
N LYS A 491 -14.98 42.34 12.84
CA LYS A 491 -14.03 42.53 11.74
C LYS A 491 -12.75 41.72 11.96
N ASP A 492 -12.29 41.59 13.21
CA ASP A 492 -11.07 40.89 13.56
C ASP A 492 -11.24 39.38 13.40
N ASP A 493 -12.37 38.79 13.80
CA ASP A 493 -12.65 37.35 13.57
C ASP A 493 -12.71 37.02 12.08
N TYR A 494 -13.31 37.92 11.29
CA TYR A 494 -13.34 37.74 9.83
C TYR A 494 -11.94 37.79 9.23
N LYS A 495 -11.09 38.75 9.66
CA LYS A 495 -9.69 38.82 9.24
C LYS A 495 -8.90 37.54 9.60
N ILE A 496 -9.14 36.96 10.76
CA ILE A 496 -8.53 35.69 11.17
C ILE A 496 -8.99 34.56 10.23
N LEU A 497 -10.28 34.47 9.93
CA LEU A 497 -10.78 33.49 8.95
C LEU A 497 -10.09 33.66 7.59
N LEU A 498 -9.92 34.88 7.09
CA LEU A 498 -9.23 35.15 5.81
C LEU A 498 -7.76 34.69 5.87
N LYS A 499 -7.04 34.96 6.96
CA LYS A 499 -5.67 34.49 7.14
C LYS A 499 -5.57 32.95 7.13
N LEU A 500 -6.49 32.25 7.79
CA LEU A 500 -6.54 30.79 7.77
C LEU A 500 -6.87 30.23 6.38
N LEU A 501 -7.67 30.95 5.59
CA LEU A 501 -8.07 30.58 4.25
C LEU A 501 -6.98 30.87 3.19
N ALA A 502 -6.18 31.91 3.40
CA ALA A 502 -5.23 32.44 2.39
C ALA A 502 -4.30 31.38 1.76
N PRO A 503 -3.71 30.41 2.47
CA PRO A 503 -2.88 29.38 1.85
C PRO A 503 -3.65 28.48 0.87
N PHE A 504 -4.94 28.29 1.08
CA PHE A 504 -5.79 27.42 0.25
C PHE A 504 -6.47 28.17 -0.89
N ALA A 505 -6.95 29.38 -0.63
CA ALA A 505 -7.68 30.21 -1.58
C ALA A 505 -7.12 31.64 -1.60
N PRO A 506 -5.93 31.84 -2.19
CA PRO A 506 -5.18 33.08 -2.10
C PRO A 506 -5.88 34.28 -2.74
N HIS A 507 -6.59 34.10 -3.86
CA HIS A 507 -7.17 35.21 -4.61
C HIS A 507 -8.36 35.83 -3.86
N ILE A 508 -9.30 35.01 -3.41
CA ILE A 508 -10.46 35.49 -2.65
C ILE A 508 -10.04 36.09 -1.29
N ALA A 509 -9.05 35.46 -0.63
CA ALA A 509 -8.57 35.96 0.65
C ALA A 509 -7.92 37.34 0.51
N GLU A 510 -7.09 37.55 -0.51
CA GLU A 510 -6.46 38.83 -0.80
C GLU A 510 -7.48 39.90 -1.17
N GLU A 511 -8.45 39.59 -2.04
CA GLU A 511 -9.51 40.54 -2.43
C GLU A 511 -10.30 41.01 -1.24
N LEU A 512 -10.79 40.08 -0.42
CA LEU A 512 -11.56 40.39 0.78
C LEU A 512 -10.73 41.13 1.84
N TRP A 513 -9.44 40.86 1.93
CA TRP A 513 -8.49 41.55 2.79
C TRP A 513 -8.34 43.02 2.39
N ASN A 514 -8.20 43.27 1.09
CA ASN A 514 -8.18 44.64 0.55
C ASN A 514 -9.48 45.38 0.77
N GLU A 515 -10.64 44.73 0.61
CA GLU A 515 -11.94 45.32 0.91
C GLU A 515 -12.11 45.70 2.40
N MET A 516 -11.38 45.02 3.32
CA MET A 516 -11.32 45.37 4.72
C MET A 516 -10.46 46.63 5.01
N GLY A 517 -9.87 47.23 3.98
CA GLY A 517 -9.06 48.45 4.09
C GLY A 517 -7.60 48.20 4.47
N GLU A 518 -7.11 46.97 4.35
CA GLU A 518 -5.72 46.65 4.62
C GLU A 518 -4.84 47.02 3.40
N SER A 519 -3.71 47.67 3.66
CA SER A 519 -2.83 48.18 2.59
C SER A 519 -1.71 47.22 2.17
N SER A 520 -1.43 46.22 3.03
CA SER A 520 -0.42 45.17 2.76
C SER A 520 -1.10 43.88 2.35
N SER A 521 -0.43 43.07 1.56
CA SER A 521 -0.94 41.74 1.20
C SER A 521 -1.16 40.86 2.44
N ILE A 522 -2.26 40.09 2.44
CA ILE A 522 -2.57 39.11 3.50
C ILE A 522 -1.44 38.09 3.63
N HIS A 523 -0.77 37.76 2.53
CA HIS A 523 0.31 36.76 2.47
C HIS A 523 1.62 37.22 3.14
N LEU A 524 1.72 38.51 3.48
CA LEU A 524 2.85 39.08 4.23
C LEU A 524 2.53 39.30 5.70
N THR A 525 1.34 38.88 6.15
CA THR A 525 0.93 39.02 7.56
C THR A 525 1.29 37.79 8.38
N ASP A 526 1.46 38.00 9.69
CA ASP A 526 1.69 36.86 10.60
C ASP A 526 0.52 35.90 10.64
N TRP A 527 0.87 34.60 10.80
CA TRP A 527 -0.12 33.55 11.03
C TRP A 527 -0.87 33.77 12.35
N PRO A 528 -2.20 33.52 12.40
CA PRO A 528 -2.98 33.72 13.62
C PRO A 528 -2.49 32.84 14.77
N LYS A 529 -2.43 33.43 15.96
CA LYS A 529 -2.06 32.73 17.20
C LYS A 529 -3.29 32.40 18.01
N TRP A 530 -3.31 31.25 18.66
CA TRP A 530 -4.35 30.89 19.62
C TRP A 530 -3.91 31.19 21.05
N ASP A 531 -4.88 31.27 21.95
CA ASP A 531 -4.66 31.40 23.37
C ASP A 531 -5.18 30.13 24.07
N ASP A 532 -4.27 29.36 24.66
CA ASP A 532 -4.59 28.09 25.32
C ASP A 532 -5.56 28.28 26.51
N SER A 533 -5.55 29.42 27.16
CA SER A 533 -6.50 29.72 28.24
C SER A 533 -7.97 29.86 27.75
N LYS A 534 -8.14 30.19 26.47
CA LYS A 534 -9.46 30.33 25.83
C LYS A 534 -9.97 29.04 25.16
N ILE A 535 -9.14 28.00 25.09
CA ILE A 535 -9.53 26.72 24.50
C ILE A 535 -10.27 25.82 25.48
N VAL A 536 -10.15 26.08 26.77
CA VAL A 536 -10.78 25.29 27.84
C VAL A 536 -12.30 25.39 27.70
N ASP A 537 -12.95 24.25 27.43
CA ASP A 537 -14.40 24.17 27.49
C ASP A 537 -14.84 24.36 28.93
N ASN A 538 -15.57 25.42 29.22
CA ASN A 538 -16.21 25.62 30.52
C ASN A 538 -17.34 24.62 30.78
N GLU A 539 -17.79 23.91 29.75
CA GLU A 539 -18.89 22.95 29.79
C GLU A 539 -18.57 21.70 28.96
N ASN A 540 -18.98 20.52 29.44
CA ASN A 540 -18.89 19.26 28.76
C ASN A 540 -20.28 18.69 28.48
N LEU A 541 -20.50 18.16 27.28
CA LEU A 541 -21.69 17.36 26.96
C LEU A 541 -21.51 15.94 27.49
N ILE A 542 -22.21 15.59 28.57
CA ILE A 542 -22.12 14.27 29.20
C ILE A 542 -23.28 13.40 28.75
N ILE A 543 -22.98 12.21 28.28
CA ILE A 543 -23.95 11.20 27.83
C ILE A 543 -24.45 10.44 29.05
N ILE A 544 -25.76 10.45 29.28
CA ILE A 544 -26.39 9.72 30.37
C ILE A 544 -26.97 8.40 29.85
N GLN A 545 -26.54 7.34 30.47
CA GLN A 545 -26.98 5.99 30.17
C GLN A 545 -27.74 5.35 31.35
N VAL A 546 -28.65 4.44 31.05
CA VAL A 546 -29.27 3.53 32.02
C VAL A 546 -29.11 2.11 31.48
N ASN A 547 -28.43 1.26 32.23
CA ASN A 547 -28.04 -0.09 31.82
C ASN A 547 -27.35 -0.11 30.42
N GLY A 548 -26.40 0.83 30.20
CA GLY A 548 -25.62 0.92 28.96
C GLY A 548 -26.36 1.53 27.74
N LYS A 549 -27.65 1.90 27.88
CA LYS A 549 -28.43 2.53 26.81
C LYS A 549 -28.54 4.04 27.04
N VAL A 550 -28.20 4.84 26.03
CA VAL A 550 -28.30 6.30 26.08
C VAL A 550 -29.73 6.73 26.31
N ARG A 551 -29.95 7.66 27.30
CA ARG A 551 -31.25 8.18 27.69
C ARG A 551 -31.34 9.69 27.63
N ALA A 552 -30.25 10.39 27.86
CA ALA A 552 -30.16 11.85 27.75
C ALA A 552 -28.73 12.29 27.44
N GLU A 553 -28.61 13.52 27.00
CA GLU A 553 -27.37 14.27 26.89
C GLU A 553 -27.55 15.56 27.70
N ILE A 554 -26.60 15.85 28.59
CA ILE A 554 -26.69 16.99 29.51
C ILE A 554 -25.38 17.77 29.45
N THR A 555 -25.46 19.07 29.22
CA THR A 555 -24.31 19.97 29.31
C THR A 555 -24.04 20.29 30.77
N MET A 556 -22.83 20.03 31.23
CA MET A 556 -22.40 20.25 32.63
C MET A 556 -21.07 21.01 32.66
N PRO A 557 -20.78 21.80 33.71
CA PRO A 557 -19.49 22.50 33.84
C PRO A 557 -18.30 21.58 33.78
N SER A 558 -17.23 22.02 33.13
CA SER A 558 -15.96 21.29 33.10
C SER A 558 -15.36 21.21 34.50
N GLY A 559 -14.85 20.02 34.88
CA GLY A 559 -14.28 19.81 36.21
C GLY A 559 -15.31 19.63 37.33
N ILE A 560 -16.60 19.48 36.98
CA ILE A 560 -17.67 19.14 37.96
C ILE A 560 -17.32 17.84 38.71
N SER A 561 -17.58 17.81 40.01
CA SER A 561 -17.38 16.59 40.81
C SER A 561 -18.35 15.48 40.41
N GLU A 562 -17.98 14.21 40.70
CA GLU A 562 -18.85 13.08 40.43
C GLU A 562 -20.23 13.23 41.09
N ASP A 563 -20.25 13.63 42.35
CA ASP A 563 -21.49 13.77 43.11
C ASP A 563 -22.43 14.85 42.53
N GLU A 564 -21.87 15.99 42.13
CA GLU A 564 -22.64 17.05 41.50
C GLU A 564 -23.13 16.64 40.09
N ALA A 565 -22.27 16.00 39.30
CA ALA A 565 -22.63 15.51 37.97
C ALA A 565 -23.73 14.45 38.01
N VAL A 566 -23.63 13.51 38.97
CA VAL A 566 -24.66 12.49 39.22
C VAL A 566 -25.96 13.11 39.69
N SER A 567 -25.89 14.12 40.57
CA SER A 567 -27.07 14.84 41.02
C SER A 567 -27.79 15.55 39.86
N MET A 568 -27.05 16.31 39.04
CA MET A 568 -27.62 16.97 37.86
C MET A 568 -28.24 15.98 36.88
N ALA A 569 -27.56 14.81 36.67
CA ALA A 569 -28.09 13.76 35.81
C ALA A 569 -29.39 13.15 36.34
N LYS A 570 -29.50 12.94 37.66
CA LYS A 570 -30.73 12.45 38.31
C LYS A 570 -31.87 13.44 38.23
N ASP A 571 -31.57 14.74 38.22
CA ASP A 571 -32.59 15.81 38.16
C ASP A 571 -33.14 16.04 36.74
N ASN A 572 -32.50 15.51 35.73
CA ASN A 572 -33.01 15.63 34.37
C ASN A 572 -34.28 14.81 34.16
N GLU A 573 -35.35 15.46 33.66
CA GLU A 573 -36.66 14.81 33.49
C GLU A 573 -36.65 13.55 32.65
N LYS A 574 -35.84 13.51 31.57
CA LYS A 574 -35.72 12.35 30.72
C LYS A 574 -35.06 11.16 31.44
N VAL A 575 -34.16 11.43 32.36
CA VAL A 575 -33.47 10.42 33.16
C VAL A 575 -34.36 9.95 34.30
N LYS A 576 -35.07 10.86 34.98
CA LYS A 576 -36.03 10.55 36.04
C LYS A 576 -37.01 9.46 35.63
N ASN A 577 -37.55 9.53 34.44
CA ASN A 577 -38.49 8.53 33.91
C ASN A 577 -37.96 7.09 33.87
N TRP A 578 -36.66 6.93 33.96
CA TRP A 578 -36.00 5.62 33.91
C TRP A 578 -35.52 5.09 35.25
N ILE A 579 -35.31 5.97 36.23
CA ILE A 579 -34.69 5.65 37.52
C ILE A 579 -35.63 5.85 38.75
N SER A 580 -36.76 6.60 38.61
CA SER A 580 -37.60 7.04 39.75
C SER A 580 -38.15 5.92 40.63
N ASP A 581 -38.42 4.73 40.05
CA ASP A 581 -39.02 3.59 40.78
C ASP A 581 -38.06 2.41 40.90
N LYS A 582 -36.75 2.64 40.80
CA LYS A 582 -35.76 1.57 40.76
C LYS A 582 -34.55 1.85 41.64
N ASP A 583 -34.06 0.81 42.30
CA ASP A 583 -32.84 0.89 43.10
C ASP A 583 -31.60 0.96 42.17
N ILE A 584 -30.85 2.06 42.32
CA ILE A 584 -29.57 2.21 41.58
C ILE A 584 -28.51 1.39 42.29
N LYS A 585 -28.11 0.26 41.70
CA LYS A 585 -27.08 -0.63 42.22
C LYS A 585 -25.67 -0.06 42.10
N ARG A 586 -25.43 0.68 41.05
CA ARG A 586 -24.10 1.25 40.78
C ARG A 586 -24.23 2.46 39.83
N VAL A 587 -23.40 3.46 40.04
CA VAL A 587 -23.14 4.53 39.08
C VAL A 587 -21.72 4.37 38.53
N ILE A 588 -21.59 4.50 37.23
CA ILE A 588 -20.29 4.53 36.55
C ILE A 588 -20.13 5.91 35.95
N TYR A 589 -19.17 6.67 36.49
CA TYR A 589 -18.86 8.03 36.04
C TYR A 589 -17.52 8.05 35.31
N VAL A 590 -17.50 8.57 34.09
CA VAL A 590 -16.29 8.88 33.34
C VAL A 590 -16.27 10.42 33.17
N PRO A 591 -15.35 11.13 33.83
CA PRO A 591 -15.32 12.59 33.83
C PRO A 591 -15.38 13.16 32.41
N GLY A 592 -16.29 14.13 32.22
CA GLY A 592 -16.49 14.85 30.97
C GLY A 592 -17.09 14.01 29.81
N ARG A 593 -17.50 12.74 30.04
CA ARG A 593 -17.97 11.86 28.97
C ARG A 593 -19.29 11.15 29.23
N ILE A 594 -19.38 10.36 30.28
CA ILE A 594 -20.51 9.44 30.48
C ILE A 594 -20.86 9.29 31.96
N ILE A 595 -22.17 9.26 32.24
CA ILE A 595 -22.73 8.75 33.50
C ILE A 595 -23.64 7.56 33.13
N ASN A 596 -23.38 6.37 33.69
CA ASN A 596 -24.24 5.21 33.48
C ASN A 596 -24.83 4.71 34.81
N PHE A 597 -26.14 4.77 34.93
CA PHE A 597 -26.88 4.19 36.05
C PHE A 597 -27.19 2.73 35.80
N VAL A 598 -26.71 1.85 36.66
CA VAL A 598 -27.02 0.42 36.66
C VAL A 598 -28.13 0.19 37.68
N ILE A 599 -29.29 -0.19 37.21
CA ILE A 599 -30.50 -0.41 37.99
C ILE A 599 -30.92 -1.89 37.98
#